data_682f9746bd924c2af2cb81f374b74c73
#
_entry.id   682f9746bd924c2af2cb81f374b74c73
#
_cell.length_a   1.000
_cell.length_b   1.000
_cell.length_c   1.000
_cell.angle_alpha   90.00
_cell.angle_beta   90.00
_cell.angle_gamma   90.00
#
_symmetry.space_group_name_H-M   'P 1'
#
loop_
_entity.id
_entity.type
_entity.pdbx_description
1 polymer ?
#
loop_
_entity_poly.entity_id
_entity_poly.type
_entity_poly.pdbx_seq_one_letter_code
_entity_poly.pdbx_strand_id
1 'polypeptide(L)'
;TDNTERIRHLLDEPERVTLHYGDMTDAGSLSRLLYKIEPTEVYNLAAQSHVKVSFDIPIFTADVNAIGTVKLLDAIRDVNPDIKFYQASSSELYGKVREIPQNEDTPFYPRSPYAASKLYAYWMTVNYRESYNLFACNGILFNHESPRRGKNFVTRKITAGIADILKGNSECLYLGNLDAKRDWGYAGDYVEAMWMMLQQDKPEEYVVATGETHTVREFCELAFRNAGINLIWTGKGLDEKGIDKDTGRELVRVSSKFFRPAEVDLLLGDPTKAKTKLGWKPRVSFEELVAMMVKSDLEAAGVKLD
;
A
#
# COMPACT_ATOMS: atom_id res chain seq x y z
N THR A 1 0.43 16.57 -8.16
CA THR A 1 -0.79 15.98 -8.74
C THR A 1 -1.93 16.13 -7.76
N ASP A 2 -3.03 16.72 -8.19
CA ASP A 2 -4.24 16.80 -7.39
C ASP A 2 -4.88 15.41 -7.28
N ASN A 3 -4.95 14.87 -6.06
CA ASN A 3 -5.55 13.58 -5.74
C ASN A 3 -6.77 13.74 -4.79
N THR A 4 -7.38 14.92 -4.81
CA THR A 4 -8.50 15.27 -3.93
C THR A 4 -9.78 14.46 -4.22
N GLU A 5 -9.89 13.81 -5.39
CA GLU A 5 -11.03 12.96 -5.76
C GLU A 5 -11.41 11.96 -4.65
N ARG A 6 -10.40 11.35 -3.98
CA ARG A 6 -10.60 10.35 -2.92
C ARG A 6 -11.17 10.90 -1.62
N ILE A 7 -11.01 12.20 -1.40
CA ILE A 7 -11.46 12.91 -0.19
C ILE A 7 -12.49 14.00 -0.50
N ARG A 8 -12.97 14.09 -1.76
CA ARG A 8 -13.90 15.15 -2.20
C ARG A 8 -15.11 15.27 -1.28
N HIS A 9 -15.67 14.16 -0.82
CA HIS A 9 -16.79 14.10 0.12
C HIS A 9 -16.51 14.72 1.50
N LEU A 10 -15.23 14.99 1.83
CA LEU A 10 -14.81 15.63 3.08
C LEU A 10 -14.48 17.12 2.90
N LEU A 11 -14.34 17.60 1.66
CA LEU A 11 -13.92 18.98 1.39
C LEU A 11 -15.00 20.01 1.73
N ASP A 12 -16.25 19.56 1.82
CA ASP A 12 -17.38 20.39 2.21
C ASP A 12 -17.57 20.45 3.74
N GLU A 13 -16.68 19.78 4.51
CA GLU A 13 -16.67 19.73 5.97
C GLU A 13 -15.37 20.36 6.54
N PRO A 14 -15.17 21.68 6.42
CA PRO A 14 -13.91 22.36 6.77
C PRO A 14 -13.53 22.26 8.25
N GLU A 15 -14.50 22.03 9.12
CA GLU A 15 -14.29 21.75 10.55
C GLU A 15 -13.67 20.37 10.82
N ARG A 16 -13.74 19.44 9.87
CA ARG A 16 -13.18 18.09 9.97
C ARG A 16 -11.89 17.92 9.18
N VAL A 17 -11.76 18.61 8.05
CA VAL A 17 -10.61 18.47 7.15
C VAL A 17 -10.16 19.82 6.63
N THR A 18 -8.92 20.19 6.94
CA THR A 18 -8.24 21.36 6.37
C THR A 18 -7.08 20.91 5.49
N LEU A 19 -7.05 21.36 4.24
CA LEU A 19 -5.97 21.06 3.31
C LEU A 19 -4.87 22.11 3.39
N HIS A 20 -3.63 21.65 3.42
CA HIS A 20 -2.44 22.51 3.36
C HIS A 20 -1.53 22.08 2.21
N TYR A 21 -0.88 23.04 1.57
CA TYR A 21 0.20 22.74 0.63
C TYR A 21 1.49 22.47 1.41
N GLY A 22 2.16 21.38 1.08
CA GLY A 22 3.44 20.98 1.64
C GLY A 22 4.17 20.03 0.71
N ASP A 23 5.49 19.98 0.82
CA ASP A 23 6.34 19.09 0.06
C ASP A 23 7.38 18.46 0.98
N MET A 24 7.53 17.12 0.91
CA MET A 24 8.52 16.37 1.71
C MET A 24 9.97 16.77 1.38
N THR A 25 10.20 17.40 0.24
CA THR A 25 11.52 17.91 -0.13
C THR A 25 11.84 19.30 0.42
N ASP A 26 10.82 20.03 0.94
CA ASP A 26 10.97 21.37 1.53
C ASP A 26 10.83 21.35 3.07
N ALA A 27 11.96 21.25 3.77
CA ALA A 27 12.01 21.27 5.25
C ALA A 27 11.36 22.53 5.85
N GLY A 28 11.52 23.70 5.21
CA GLY A 28 10.94 24.94 5.68
C GLY A 28 9.41 24.95 5.63
N SER A 29 8.81 24.33 4.61
CA SER A 29 7.36 24.20 4.52
C SER A 29 6.82 23.25 5.61
N LEU A 30 7.50 22.15 5.87
CA LEU A 30 7.11 21.20 6.92
C LEU A 30 7.13 21.85 8.31
N SER A 31 8.20 22.56 8.66
CA SER A 31 8.30 23.27 9.95
C SER A 31 7.21 24.33 10.10
N ARG A 32 6.96 25.15 9.05
CA ARG A 32 5.89 26.16 9.08
C ARG A 32 4.50 25.54 9.26
N LEU A 33 4.25 24.38 8.65
CA LEU A 33 2.98 23.67 8.82
C LEU A 33 2.82 23.15 10.24
N LEU A 34 3.84 22.54 10.84
CA LEU A 34 3.79 22.07 12.22
C LEU A 34 3.56 23.24 13.21
N TYR A 35 4.24 24.37 13.05
CA TYR A 35 4.01 25.55 13.85
C TYR A 35 2.60 26.12 13.71
N LYS A 36 2.03 26.09 12.49
CA LYS A 36 0.70 26.63 12.20
C LYS A 36 -0.42 25.75 12.72
N ILE A 37 -0.24 24.40 12.63
CA ILE A 37 -1.30 23.42 12.93
C ILE A 37 -1.25 23.00 14.38
N GLU A 38 -0.05 22.98 14.99
CA GLU A 38 0.20 22.46 16.34
C GLU A 38 -0.43 21.06 16.56
N PRO A 39 -0.13 20.07 15.67
CA PRO A 39 -0.78 18.78 15.74
C PRO A 39 -0.32 17.99 16.97
N THR A 40 -1.19 17.15 17.52
CA THR A 40 -0.83 16.18 18.57
C THR A 40 -0.30 14.87 17.98
N GLU A 41 -0.69 14.55 16.75
CA GLU A 41 -0.31 13.33 16.04
C GLU A 41 0.05 13.66 14.59
N VAL A 42 1.11 13.02 14.08
CA VAL A 42 1.54 13.13 12.68
C VAL A 42 1.65 11.74 12.07
N TYR A 43 0.90 11.50 10.99
CA TYR A 43 0.94 10.26 10.21
C TYR A 43 1.64 10.51 8.88
N ASN A 44 2.90 10.08 8.77
CA ASN A 44 3.66 10.20 7.53
C ASN A 44 3.32 9.06 6.55
N LEU A 45 2.40 9.33 5.65
CA LEU A 45 2.02 8.45 4.53
C LEU A 45 2.58 8.95 3.19
N ALA A 46 3.27 10.09 3.20
CA ALA A 46 3.83 10.68 2.00
C ALA A 46 4.97 9.83 1.43
N ALA A 47 4.88 9.51 0.15
CA ALA A 47 5.92 8.74 -0.54
C ALA A 47 5.77 8.79 -2.07
N GLN A 48 6.88 8.65 -2.77
CA GLN A 48 6.87 8.02 -4.08
C GLN A 48 6.67 6.52 -3.85
N SER A 49 5.45 6.00 -4.03
CA SER A 49 5.04 4.68 -3.54
C SER A 49 5.02 3.57 -4.60
N HIS A 50 5.26 3.89 -5.87
CA HIS A 50 5.23 2.91 -6.94
C HIS A 50 6.58 2.24 -7.11
N VAL A 51 6.71 0.97 -6.68
CA VAL A 51 7.97 0.23 -6.63
C VAL A 51 8.68 0.21 -7.99
N LYS A 52 7.99 -0.11 -9.11
CA LYS A 52 8.62 -0.14 -10.43
C LYS A 52 9.16 1.22 -10.85
N VAL A 53 8.39 2.29 -10.65
CA VAL A 53 8.79 3.66 -10.98
C VAL A 53 10.04 4.10 -10.20
N SER A 54 10.26 3.56 -9.01
CA SER A 54 11.46 3.88 -8.23
C SER A 54 12.78 3.52 -8.91
N PHE A 55 12.77 2.54 -9.83
CA PHE A 55 13.94 2.20 -10.65
C PHE A 55 14.24 3.26 -11.72
N ASP A 56 13.21 3.96 -12.19
CA ASP A 56 13.35 5.00 -13.21
C ASP A 56 13.75 6.36 -12.57
N ILE A 57 13.32 6.62 -11.32
CA ILE A 57 13.55 7.88 -10.60
C ILE A 57 14.10 7.63 -9.19
N PRO A 58 15.24 6.94 -9.02
CA PRO A 58 15.73 6.52 -7.69
C PRO A 58 16.11 7.69 -6.79
N ILE A 59 16.68 8.77 -7.34
CA ILE A 59 17.08 9.96 -6.57
C ILE A 59 15.86 10.65 -5.97
N PHE A 60 14.84 10.94 -6.80
CA PHE A 60 13.60 11.53 -6.32
C PHE A 60 12.91 10.64 -5.26
N THR A 61 12.92 9.33 -5.49
CA THR A 61 12.37 8.36 -4.54
C THR A 61 13.08 8.44 -3.19
N ALA A 62 14.41 8.54 -3.18
CA ALA A 62 15.21 8.69 -1.97
C ALA A 62 14.95 10.04 -1.28
N ASP A 63 14.92 11.13 -2.03
CA ASP A 63 14.70 12.47 -1.46
C ASP A 63 13.33 12.57 -0.77
N VAL A 64 12.27 12.11 -1.41
CA VAL A 64 10.91 12.13 -0.83
C VAL A 64 10.78 11.15 0.35
N ASN A 65 11.17 9.87 0.16
CA ASN A 65 10.85 8.82 1.12
C ASN A 65 11.83 8.77 2.29
N ALA A 66 13.13 8.91 2.02
CA ALA A 66 14.19 8.79 3.02
C ALA A 66 14.47 10.15 3.66
N ILE A 67 14.96 11.10 2.86
CA ILE A 67 15.38 12.41 3.37
C ILE A 67 14.17 13.23 3.83
N GLY A 68 13.04 13.14 3.12
CA GLY A 68 11.80 13.80 3.52
C GLY A 68 11.31 13.36 4.90
N THR A 69 11.43 12.06 5.24
CA THR A 69 11.11 11.56 6.59
C THR A 69 12.01 12.19 7.64
N VAL A 70 13.32 12.32 7.39
CA VAL A 70 14.25 12.97 8.33
C VAL A 70 13.91 14.46 8.51
N LYS A 71 13.62 15.18 7.41
CA LYS A 71 13.18 16.58 7.48
C LYS A 71 11.94 16.75 8.37
N LEU A 72 10.99 15.81 8.27
CA LEU A 72 9.79 15.86 9.11
C LEU A 72 10.06 15.52 10.57
N LEU A 73 10.91 14.53 10.84
CA LEU A 73 11.34 14.18 12.20
C LEU A 73 12.12 15.33 12.87
N ASP A 74 13.04 15.96 12.14
CA ASP A 74 13.76 17.15 12.62
C ASP A 74 12.80 18.29 12.94
N ALA A 75 11.84 18.56 12.03
CA ALA A 75 10.85 19.60 12.24
C ALA A 75 9.98 19.31 13.49
N ILE A 76 9.58 18.05 13.72
CA ILE A 76 8.86 17.65 14.94
C ILE A 76 9.69 17.91 16.18
N ARG A 77 10.96 17.46 16.20
CA ARG A 77 11.87 17.67 17.33
C ARG A 77 12.03 19.14 17.67
N ASP A 78 12.15 19.99 16.66
CA ASP A 78 12.43 21.42 16.83
C ASP A 78 11.18 22.24 17.17
N VAL A 79 10.00 21.83 16.68
CA VAL A 79 8.74 22.54 16.92
C VAL A 79 8.07 22.10 18.22
N ASN A 80 7.85 20.80 18.38
CA ASN A 80 7.26 20.23 19.58
C ASN A 80 7.58 18.72 19.67
N PRO A 81 8.50 18.29 20.53
CA PRO A 81 8.90 16.89 20.69
C PRO A 81 7.81 15.98 21.31
N ASP A 82 6.72 16.55 21.84
CA ASP A 82 5.60 15.77 22.38
C ASP A 82 4.63 15.27 21.28
N ILE A 83 4.80 15.70 20.03
CA ILE A 83 4.04 15.21 18.90
C ILE A 83 4.31 13.73 18.70
N LYS A 84 3.24 12.91 18.68
CA LYS A 84 3.34 11.49 18.35
C LYS A 84 3.46 11.30 16.85
N PHE A 85 4.44 10.52 16.42
CA PHE A 85 4.78 10.33 15.02
C PHE A 85 4.60 8.87 14.58
N TYR A 86 3.85 8.67 13.50
CA TYR A 86 3.71 7.41 12.81
C TYR A 86 4.41 7.46 11.45
N GLN A 87 5.30 6.49 11.21
CA GLN A 87 5.95 6.27 9.91
C GLN A 87 5.31 5.08 9.20
N ALA A 88 4.76 5.30 8.00
CA ALA A 88 4.36 4.22 7.12
C ALA A 88 5.59 3.55 6.52
N SER A 89 6.00 2.45 7.14
CA SER A 89 6.97 1.52 6.60
C SER A 89 6.29 0.49 5.69
N SER A 90 6.99 -0.53 5.22
CA SER A 90 6.48 -1.40 4.15
C SER A 90 7.01 -2.81 4.29
N SER A 91 6.20 -3.82 3.95
CA SER A 91 6.65 -5.20 3.78
C SER A 91 7.73 -5.38 2.70
N GLU A 92 7.85 -4.43 1.77
CA GLU A 92 8.94 -4.41 0.77
C GLU A 92 10.35 -4.27 1.41
N LEU A 93 10.45 -3.88 2.70
CA LEU A 93 11.70 -3.91 3.47
C LEU A 93 12.29 -5.32 3.55
N TYR A 94 11.44 -6.35 3.67
CA TYR A 94 11.86 -7.74 3.72
C TYR A 94 12.46 -8.23 2.40
N GLY A 95 11.93 -7.75 1.27
CA GLY A 95 12.47 -7.94 -0.08
C GLY A 95 12.78 -9.40 -0.42
N LYS A 96 14.07 -9.79 -0.43
CA LYS A 96 14.47 -11.19 -0.52
C LYS A 96 14.33 -11.82 0.85
N VAL A 97 13.12 -12.33 1.13
CA VAL A 97 12.74 -12.83 2.46
C VAL A 97 13.72 -13.83 3.04
N ARG A 98 14.03 -13.70 4.32
CA ARG A 98 14.94 -14.56 5.06
C ARG A 98 14.21 -15.59 5.91
N GLU A 99 12.98 -15.25 6.31
CA GLU A 99 12.11 -16.06 7.17
C GLU A 99 10.66 -15.94 6.71
N ILE A 100 9.85 -16.95 6.97
CA ILE A 100 8.43 -17.02 6.62
C ILE A 100 7.67 -17.61 7.82
N PRO A 101 6.63 -16.93 8.33
CA PRO A 101 6.20 -15.56 7.99
C PRO A 101 7.17 -14.51 8.50
N GLN A 102 7.06 -13.26 7.97
CA GLN A 102 7.88 -12.13 8.40
C GLN A 102 7.25 -11.44 9.61
N ASN A 103 8.06 -11.15 10.61
CA ASN A 103 7.72 -10.38 11.80
C ASN A 103 8.66 -9.19 12.01
N GLU A 104 8.54 -8.49 13.14
CA GLU A 104 9.34 -7.31 13.46
C GLU A 104 10.84 -7.59 13.61
N ASP A 105 11.22 -8.83 13.94
CA ASP A 105 12.62 -9.26 14.13
C ASP A 105 13.24 -9.85 12.86
N THR A 106 12.45 -10.12 11.83
CA THR A 106 12.91 -10.70 10.55
C THR A 106 13.88 -9.74 9.85
N PRO A 107 15.11 -10.18 9.48
CA PRO A 107 16.08 -9.34 8.82
C PRO A 107 15.60 -8.78 7.46
N PHE A 108 15.81 -7.48 7.25
CA PHE A 108 15.47 -6.81 6.01
C PHE A 108 16.49 -7.07 4.89
N TYR A 109 15.99 -7.18 3.65
CA TYR A 109 16.81 -7.30 2.45
C TYR A 109 16.11 -6.63 1.25
N PRO A 110 16.10 -5.27 1.18
CA PRO A 110 15.33 -4.53 0.18
C PRO A 110 15.76 -4.89 -1.24
N ARG A 111 14.79 -4.92 -2.16
CA ARG A 111 14.98 -5.30 -3.57
C ARG A 111 14.63 -4.19 -4.57
N SER A 112 14.45 -2.96 -4.09
CA SER A 112 14.14 -1.82 -4.95
C SER A 112 14.64 -0.51 -4.31
N PRO A 113 14.85 0.56 -5.11
CA PRO A 113 15.13 1.89 -4.58
C PRO A 113 14.03 2.38 -3.62
N TYR A 114 12.77 2.06 -3.90
CA TYR A 114 11.66 2.32 -2.97
C TYR A 114 11.90 1.64 -1.62
N ALA A 115 12.15 0.34 -1.60
CA ALA A 115 12.35 -0.41 -0.37
C ALA A 115 13.58 0.08 0.40
N ALA A 116 14.69 0.39 -0.28
CA ALA A 116 15.91 0.95 0.33
C ALA A 116 15.63 2.32 0.97
N SER A 117 14.87 3.20 0.30
CA SER A 117 14.49 4.51 0.84
C SER A 117 13.57 4.39 2.06
N LYS A 118 12.62 3.45 2.05
CA LYS A 118 11.75 3.16 3.19
C LYS A 118 12.52 2.53 4.36
N LEU A 119 13.54 1.71 4.08
CA LEU A 119 14.42 1.15 5.13
C LEU A 119 15.22 2.23 5.84
N TYR A 120 15.75 3.20 5.11
CA TYR A 120 16.39 4.37 5.72
C TYR A 120 15.41 5.12 6.63
N ALA A 121 14.20 5.43 6.13
CA ALA A 121 13.16 6.10 6.91
C ALA A 121 12.78 5.32 8.19
N TYR A 122 12.69 3.99 8.10
CA TYR A 122 12.43 3.10 9.23
C TYR A 122 13.48 3.27 10.31
N TRP A 123 14.78 3.13 9.96
CA TRP A 123 15.86 3.24 10.93
C TRP A 123 16.03 4.66 11.48
N MET A 124 15.75 5.68 10.69
CA MET A 124 15.75 7.06 11.21
C MET A 124 14.62 7.28 12.21
N THR A 125 13.45 6.68 12.01
CA THR A 125 12.35 6.74 12.99
C THR A 125 12.76 6.08 14.32
N VAL A 126 13.39 4.89 14.26
CA VAL A 126 13.94 4.22 15.45
C VAL A 126 15.02 5.10 16.11
N ASN A 127 15.95 5.63 15.32
CA ASN A 127 17.04 6.46 15.83
C ASN A 127 16.54 7.73 16.54
N TYR A 128 15.54 8.42 15.97
CA TYR A 128 14.97 9.62 16.61
C TYR A 128 14.22 9.29 17.90
N ARG A 129 13.56 8.15 17.97
CA ARG A 129 12.97 7.64 19.22
C ARG A 129 14.03 7.41 20.29
N GLU A 130 15.11 6.70 19.96
CA GLU A 130 16.13 6.30 20.91
C GLU A 130 17.07 7.45 21.31
N SER A 131 17.41 8.33 20.36
CA SER A 131 18.37 9.40 20.58
C SER A 131 17.76 10.68 21.15
N TYR A 132 16.50 10.97 20.79
CA TYR A 132 15.82 12.22 21.15
C TYR A 132 14.54 12.01 21.96
N ASN A 133 14.23 10.76 22.32
CA ASN A 133 13.05 10.40 23.10
C ASN A 133 11.73 10.82 22.46
N LEU A 134 11.66 10.88 21.11
CA LEU A 134 10.42 11.15 20.42
C LEU A 134 9.47 9.94 20.51
N PHE A 135 8.18 10.19 20.63
CA PHE A 135 7.19 9.14 20.44
C PHE A 135 7.03 8.83 18.95
N ALA A 136 7.86 7.92 18.43
CA ALA A 136 7.91 7.60 17.00
C ALA A 136 7.78 6.09 16.75
N CYS A 137 6.76 5.69 15.96
CA CYS A 137 6.42 4.31 15.64
C CYS A 137 6.61 4.01 14.15
N ASN A 138 6.99 2.77 13.82
CA ASN A 138 6.91 2.26 12.45
C ASN A 138 5.80 1.22 12.31
N GLY A 139 4.87 1.42 11.36
CA GLY A 139 3.99 0.35 10.91
C GLY A 139 4.59 -0.35 9.70
N ILE A 140 5.00 -1.62 9.85
CA ILE A 140 5.48 -2.45 8.73
C ILE A 140 4.25 -3.02 8.02
N LEU A 141 3.71 -2.23 7.10
CA LEU A 141 2.44 -2.55 6.45
C LEU A 141 2.64 -3.52 5.30
N PHE A 142 1.90 -4.60 5.34
CA PHE A 142 1.70 -5.46 4.18
C PHE A 142 0.73 -4.81 3.20
N ASN A 143 0.49 -5.42 2.04
CA ASN A 143 -0.33 -4.80 1.02
C ASN A 143 -1.75 -4.56 1.54
N HIS A 144 -2.21 -3.33 1.46
CA HIS A 144 -3.54 -2.94 1.93
C HIS A 144 -4.28 -2.20 0.81
N GLU A 145 -5.45 -2.69 0.52
CA GLU A 145 -6.21 -2.38 -0.67
C GLU A 145 -7.60 -1.84 -0.33
N SER A 146 -8.19 -1.14 -1.26
CA SER A 146 -9.57 -0.67 -1.14
C SER A 146 -10.07 -0.15 -2.50
N PRO A 147 -11.37 0.18 -2.64
CA PRO A 147 -11.89 0.91 -3.79
C PRO A 147 -11.18 2.24 -4.08
N ARG A 148 -10.43 2.79 -3.11
CA ARG A 148 -9.64 4.03 -3.27
C ARG A 148 -8.19 3.80 -3.70
N ARG A 149 -7.78 2.55 -3.95
CA ARG A 149 -6.41 2.23 -4.41
C ARG A 149 -6.10 2.92 -5.75
N GLY A 150 -4.87 3.30 -5.99
CA GLY A 150 -4.44 3.86 -7.28
C GLY A 150 -4.58 2.83 -8.41
N LYS A 151 -5.13 3.25 -9.56
CA LYS A 151 -5.41 2.37 -10.73
C LYS A 151 -4.16 1.71 -11.34
N ASN A 152 -2.98 2.17 -11.02
CA ASN A 152 -1.70 1.61 -11.47
C ASN A 152 -1.17 0.47 -10.57
N PHE A 153 -1.80 0.20 -9.43
CA PHE A 153 -1.49 -0.97 -8.59
C PHE A 153 -2.27 -2.19 -9.05
N VAL A 154 -1.65 -3.37 -8.94
CA VAL A 154 -2.14 -4.62 -9.56
C VAL A 154 -3.60 -4.95 -9.22
N THR A 155 -4.01 -4.84 -7.98
CA THR A 155 -5.37 -5.12 -7.52
C THR A 155 -6.39 -4.22 -8.19
N ARG A 156 -6.21 -2.89 -8.11
CA ARG A 156 -7.11 -1.93 -8.74
C ARG A 156 -7.01 -1.95 -10.26
N LYS A 157 -5.83 -2.26 -10.82
CA LYS A 157 -5.66 -2.47 -12.26
C LYS A 157 -6.52 -3.63 -12.75
N ILE A 158 -6.64 -4.71 -11.98
CA ILE A 158 -7.50 -5.85 -12.31
C ILE A 158 -8.96 -5.43 -12.25
N THR A 159 -9.42 -4.87 -11.13
CA THR A 159 -10.85 -4.56 -10.92
C THR A 159 -11.35 -3.47 -11.86
N ALA A 160 -10.58 -2.40 -12.08
CA ALA A 160 -10.92 -1.37 -13.07
C ALA A 160 -10.81 -1.89 -14.51
N GLY A 161 -9.83 -2.77 -14.81
CA GLY A 161 -9.68 -3.38 -16.13
C GLY A 161 -10.85 -4.29 -16.49
N ILE A 162 -11.41 -5.02 -15.53
CA ILE A 162 -12.65 -5.79 -15.72
C ILE A 162 -13.81 -4.87 -16.08
N ALA A 163 -13.98 -3.77 -15.35
CA ALA A 163 -15.03 -2.81 -15.66
C ALA A 163 -14.87 -2.20 -17.07
N ASP A 164 -13.64 -1.89 -17.48
CA ASP A 164 -13.35 -1.40 -18.83
C ASP A 164 -13.64 -2.45 -19.92
N ILE A 165 -13.34 -3.73 -19.67
CA ILE A 165 -13.64 -4.84 -20.60
C ILE A 165 -15.16 -5.01 -20.76
N LEU A 166 -15.92 -5.03 -19.66
CA LEU A 166 -17.36 -5.18 -19.68
C LEU A 166 -18.07 -3.99 -20.35
N LYS A 167 -17.49 -2.79 -20.23
CA LYS A 167 -17.98 -1.59 -20.90
C LYS A 167 -17.59 -1.50 -22.38
N GLY A 168 -16.70 -2.38 -22.86
CA GLY A 168 -16.18 -2.36 -24.22
C GLY A 168 -15.08 -1.33 -24.49
N ASN A 169 -14.51 -0.73 -23.44
CA ASN A 169 -13.40 0.23 -23.54
C ASN A 169 -12.04 -0.46 -23.75
N SER A 170 -11.93 -1.73 -23.39
CA SER A 170 -10.74 -2.55 -23.54
C SER A 170 -11.11 -3.97 -23.93
N GLU A 171 -10.26 -4.59 -24.73
CA GLU A 171 -10.45 -6.00 -25.13
C GLU A 171 -9.80 -6.97 -24.13
N CYS A 172 -8.69 -6.56 -23.50
CA CYS A 172 -7.85 -7.44 -22.71
C CYS A 172 -7.10 -6.68 -21.61
N LEU A 173 -6.91 -7.34 -20.47
CA LEU A 173 -6.10 -6.88 -19.34
C LEU A 173 -4.66 -7.42 -19.46
N TYR A 174 -3.65 -6.56 -19.31
CA TYR A 174 -2.24 -6.96 -19.33
C TYR A 174 -1.67 -6.96 -17.92
N LEU A 175 -1.15 -8.10 -17.45
CA LEU A 175 -0.55 -8.31 -16.13
C LEU A 175 0.93 -8.69 -16.24
N GLY A 176 1.65 -8.65 -15.11
CA GLY A 176 3.02 -9.15 -14.99
C GLY A 176 3.05 -10.59 -14.48
N ASN A 177 3.89 -10.83 -13.45
CA ASN A 177 4.01 -12.13 -12.80
C ASN A 177 2.71 -12.50 -12.07
N LEU A 178 2.02 -13.52 -12.56
CA LEU A 178 0.76 -14.03 -12.00
C LEU A 178 0.97 -14.86 -10.72
N ASP A 179 2.16 -15.41 -10.52
CA ASP A 179 2.46 -16.32 -9.43
C ASP A 179 3.08 -15.61 -8.21
N ALA A 180 3.32 -14.30 -8.32
CA ALA A 180 3.76 -13.49 -7.17
C ALA A 180 2.72 -13.50 -6.06
N LYS A 181 3.18 -13.83 -4.83
CA LYS A 181 2.32 -13.97 -3.64
C LYS A 181 2.39 -12.74 -2.76
N ARG A 182 1.23 -12.27 -2.33
CA ARG A 182 1.10 -11.10 -1.44
C ARG A 182 0.07 -11.36 -0.35
N ASP A 183 0.34 -10.81 0.81
CA ASP A 183 -0.63 -10.67 1.89
C ASP A 183 -1.40 -9.37 1.62
N TRP A 184 -2.68 -9.48 1.27
CA TRP A 184 -3.57 -8.35 0.97
C TRP A 184 -4.66 -8.20 2.00
N GLY A 185 -4.71 -7.06 2.67
CA GLY A 185 -5.78 -6.72 3.60
C GLY A 185 -6.57 -5.48 3.19
N TYR A 186 -7.62 -5.18 3.92
CA TYR A 186 -8.45 -4.01 3.72
C TYR A 186 -7.81 -2.76 4.34
N ALA A 187 -7.65 -1.69 3.57
CA ALA A 187 -6.99 -0.46 4.02
C ALA A 187 -7.66 0.20 5.25
N GLY A 188 -8.98 0.05 5.41
CA GLY A 188 -9.70 0.55 6.59
C GLY A 188 -9.23 -0.10 7.90
N ASP A 189 -8.96 -1.41 7.89
CA ASP A 189 -8.43 -2.12 9.05
C ASP A 189 -7.00 -1.65 9.38
N TYR A 190 -6.19 -1.38 8.35
CA TYR A 190 -4.81 -0.91 8.51
C TYR A 190 -4.75 0.52 9.08
N VAL A 191 -5.65 1.40 8.67
CA VAL A 191 -5.75 2.77 9.24
C VAL A 191 -6.07 2.72 10.72
N GLU A 192 -6.92 1.79 11.16
CA GLU A 192 -7.20 1.58 12.58
C GLU A 192 -5.94 1.16 13.35
N ALA A 193 -5.14 0.23 12.80
CA ALA A 193 -3.86 -0.15 13.40
C ALA A 193 -2.91 1.04 13.54
N MET A 194 -2.81 1.91 12.52
CA MET A 194 -1.98 3.12 12.56
C MET A 194 -2.36 4.01 13.75
N TRP A 195 -3.66 4.23 13.93
CA TRP A 195 -4.18 5.02 15.06
C TRP A 195 -3.88 4.34 16.39
N MET A 196 -4.19 3.04 16.52
CA MET A 196 -3.96 2.27 17.75
C MET A 196 -2.50 2.28 18.20
N MET A 197 -1.55 2.31 17.27
CA MET A 197 -0.11 2.39 17.59
C MET A 197 0.24 3.69 18.30
N LEU A 198 -0.36 4.81 17.92
CA LEU A 198 -0.11 6.11 18.56
C LEU A 198 -0.88 6.27 19.89
N GLN A 199 -1.82 5.38 20.21
CA GLN A 199 -2.54 5.39 21.50
C GLN A 199 -1.84 4.56 22.59
N GLN A 200 -0.71 3.90 22.27
CA GLN A 200 0.04 3.12 23.26
C GLN A 200 0.88 4.02 24.17
N ASP A 201 1.27 3.48 25.34
CA ASP A 201 2.16 4.18 26.28
C ASP A 201 3.60 4.29 25.77
N LYS A 202 4.03 3.36 24.93
CA LYS A 202 5.39 3.28 24.36
C LYS A 202 5.35 3.09 22.86
N PRO A 203 6.22 3.83 22.13
CA PRO A 203 6.36 3.66 20.69
C PRO A 203 7.12 2.38 20.35
N GLU A 204 6.57 1.57 19.45
CA GLU A 204 7.19 0.34 18.97
C GLU A 204 6.91 0.15 17.46
N GLU A 205 7.58 -0.84 16.85
CA GLU A 205 7.30 -1.34 15.51
C GLU A 205 6.21 -2.40 15.55
N TYR A 206 5.33 -2.40 14.53
CA TYR A 206 4.29 -3.41 14.38
C TYR A 206 4.17 -3.87 12.93
N VAL A 207 4.21 -5.19 12.73
CA VAL A 207 3.76 -5.80 11.48
C VAL A 207 2.24 -5.76 11.44
N VAL A 208 1.71 -5.15 10.37
CA VAL A 208 0.27 -5.11 10.09
C VAL A 208 0.02 -5.90 8.82
N ALA A 209 -0.59 -7.07 8.97
CA ALA A 209 -0.79 -8.06 7.92
C ALA A 209 -2.04 -8.90 8.21
N THR A 210 -2.56 -9.60 7.21
CA THR A 210 -3.67 -10.53 7.43
C THR A 210 -3.19 -11.85 8.01
N GLY A 211 -1.98 -12.27 7.68
CA GLY A 211 -1.42 -13.60 7.96
C GLY A 211 -1.78 -14.64 6.90
N GLU A 212 -2.32 -14.19 5.76
CA GLU A 212 -2.66 -15.02 4.61
C GLU A 212 -2.00 -14.47 3.35
N THR A 213 -1.68 -15.33 2.40
CA THR A 213 -1.04 -14.91 1.15
C THR A 213 -1.74 -15.53 -0.06
N HIS A 214 -1.95 -14.71 -1.10
CA HIS A 214 -2.62 -15.10 -2.32
C HIS A 214 -1.78 -14.68 -3.54
N THR A 215 -1.92 -15.41 -4.63
CA THR A 215 -1.28 -15.07 -5.90
C THR A 215 -2.04 -13.97 -6.64
N VAL A 216 -1.35 -13.28 -7.54
CA VAL A 216 -2.01 -12.34 -8.48
C VAL A 216 -3.04 -13.08 -9.33
N ARG A 217 -2.76 -14.35 -9.67
CA ARG A 217 -3.68 -15.24 -10.38
C ARG A 217 -4.99 -15.44 -9.61
N GLU A 218 -4.92 -15.86 -8.34
CA GLU A 218 -6.09 -16.07 -7.48
C GLU A 218 -6.92 -14.79 -7.35
N PHE A 219 -6.26 -13.63 -7.17
CA PHE A 219 -6.95 -12.35 -7.13
C PHE A 219 -7.68 -12.09 -8.47
N CYS A 220 -7.01 -12.33 -9.59
CA CYS A 220 -7.57 -12.12 -10.93
C CYS A 220 -8.78 -13.04 -11.18
N GLU A 221 -8.66 -14.33 -10.91
CA GLU A 221 -9.73 -15.31 -11.05
C GLU A 221 -10.96 -14.95 -10.21
N LEU A 222 -10.72 -14.61 -8.93
CA LEU A 222 -11.79 -14.22 -8.03
C LEU A 222 -12.46 -12.92 -8.46
N ALA A 223 -11.69 -11.94 -8.94
CA ALA A 223 -12.22 -10.67 -9.44
C ALA A 223 -13.10 -10.88 -10.70
N PHE A 224 -12.65 -11.67 -11.66
CA PHE A 224 -13.46 -12.01 -12.84
C PHE A 224 -14.72 -12.81 -12.47
N ARG A 225 -14.61 -13.74 -11.51
CA ARG A 225 -15.78 -14.51 -11.01
C ARG A 225 -16.82 -13.60 -10.36
N ASN A 226 -16.40 -12.59 -9.59
CA ASN A 226 -17.30 -11.58 -9.03
C ASN A 226 -17.96 -10.69 -10.11
N ALA A 227 -17.41 -10.68 -11.31
CA ALA A 227 -18.00 -10.02 -12.49
C ALA A 227 -18.79 -10.98 -13.39
N GLY A 228 -19.08 -12.20 -12.95
CA GLY A 228 -19.85 -13.21 -13.71
C GLY A 228 -19.04 -13.95 -14.77
N ILE A 229 -17.71 -13.86 -14.78
CA ILE A 229 -16.84 -14.45 -15.79
C ILE A 229 -15.96 -15.53 -15.17
N ASN A 230 -15.90 -16.72 -15.77
CA ASN A 230 -15.04 -17.81 -15.35
C ASN A 230 -13.80 -17.88 -16.25
N LEU A 231 -12.63 -17.58 -15.69
CA LEU A 231 -11.35 -17.68 -16.42
C LEU A 231 -10.83 -19.12 -16.44
N ILE A 232 -10.30 -19.53 -17.59
CA ILE A 232 -9.41 -20.68 -17.76
C ILE A 232 -8.06 -20.18 -18.29
N TRP A 233 -6.97 -20.81 -17.87
CA TRP A 233 -5.63 -20.42 -18.28
C TRP A 233 -5.06 -21.36 -19.33
N THR A 234 -4.40 -20.80 -20.34
CA THR A 234 -3.70 -21.52 -21.40
C THR A 234 -2.31 -20.92 -21.61
N GLY A 235 -1.37 -21.73 -22.09
CA GLY A 235 0.03 -21.29 -22.26
C GLY A 235 0.80 -21.29 -20.94
N LYS A 236 2.01 -20.72 -20.95
CA LYS A 236 2.90 -20.56 -19.79
C LYS A 236 3.80 -19.34 -19.96
N GLY A 237 4.18 -18.72 -18.82
CA GLY A 237 5.10 -17.59 -18.81
C GLY A 237 4.55 -16.39 -19.58
N LEU A 238 5.29 -15.87 -20.56
CA LEU A 238 4.85 -14.72 -21.36
C LEU A 238 3.75 -15.04 -22.38
N ASP A 239 3.56 -16.32 -22.72
CA ASP A 239 2.50 -16.77 -23.62
C ASP A 239 1.24 -17.16 -22.87
N GLU A 240 1.22 -16.99 -21.56
CA GLU A 240 0.07 -17.34 -20.73
C GLU A 240 -1.08 -16.35 -20.92
N LYS A 241 -2.30 -16.90 -21.02
CA LYS A 241 -3.53 -16.18 -21.30
C LYS A 241 -4.66 -16.65 -20.41
N GLY A 242 -5.45 -15.71 -19.92
CA GLY A 242 -6.73 -15.97 -19.28
C GLY A 242 -7.87 -15.83 -20.31
N ILE A 243 -8.60 -16.91 -20.49
CA ILE A 243 -9.69 -17.02 -21.47
C ILE A 243 -11.00 -17.16 -20.72
N ASP A 244 -12.03 -16.43 -21.13
CA ASP A 244 -13.39 -16.64 -20.67
C ASP A 244 -13.87 -18.04 -21.13
N LYS A 245 -14.21 -18.88 -20.17
CA LYS A 245 -14.62 -20.26 -20.41
C LYS A 245 -15.85 -20.38 -21.30
N ASP A 246 -16.79 -19.43 -21.20
CA ASP A 246 -18.08 -19.51 -21.84
C ASP A 246 -18.06 -18.92 -23.27
N THR A 247 -17.28 -17.87 -23.48
CA THR A 247 -17.23 -17.19 -24.79
C THR A 247 -15.98 -17.49 -25.60
N GLY A 248 -14.94 -18.07 -24.99
CA GLY A 248 -13.64 -18.29 -25.64
C GLY A 248 -12.82 -17.00 -25.85
N ARG A 249 -13.29 -15.84 -25.36
CA ARG A 249 -12.56 -14.57 -25.50
C ARG A 249 -11.33 -14.54 -24.62
N GLU A 250 -10.25 -14.02 -25.17
CA GLU A 250 -9.01 -13.76 -24.44
C GLU A 250 -9.17 -12.45 -23.66
N LEU A 251 -9.17 -12.53 -22.31
CA LEU A 251 -9.42 -11.39 -21.42
C LEU A 251 -8.19 -10.97 -20.61
N VAL A 252 -7.21 -11.84 -20.47
CA VAL A 252 -5.96 -11.55 -19.74
C VAL A 252 -4.75 -12.01 -20.53
N ARG A 253 -3.71 -11.20 -20.60
CA ARG A 253 -2.39 -11.51 -21.15
C ARG A 253 -1.28 -11.19 -20.17
N VAL A 254 -0.25 -12.02 -20.18
CA VAL A 254 1.02 -11.70 -19.50
C VAL A 254 1.88 -10.81 -20.39
N SER A 255 2.50 -9.80 -19.81
CA SER A 255 3.38 -8.87 -20.53
C SER A 255 4.65 -8.56 -19.72
N SER A 256 5.81 -8.72 -20.36
CA SER A 256 7.12 -8.41 -19.79
C SER A 256 7.24 -6.95 -19.32
N LYS A 257 6.48 -6.03 -19.90
CA LYS A 257 6.42 -4.61 -19.51
C LYS A 257 6.09 -4.41 -18.02
N PHE A 258 5.36 -5.35 -17.40
CA PHE A 258 4.93 -5.27 -16.02
C PHE A 258 5.77 -6.09 -15.03
N PHE A 259 6.84 -6.76 -15.52
CA PHE A 259 7.81 -7.41 -14.65
C PHE A 259 8.72 -6.37 -14.00
N ARG A 260 9.13 -6.65 -12.76
CA ARG A 260 10.11 -5.82 -12.04
C ARG A 260 11.53 -6.29 -12.34
N PRO A 261 12.55 -5.40 -12.38
CA PRO A 261 13.95 -5.79 -12.54
C PRO A 261 14.45 -6.73 -11.45
N ALA A 262 13.91 -6.58 -10.22
CA ALA A 262 14.16 -7.47 -9.11
C ALA A 262 12.80 -7.75 -8.43
N GLU A 263 12.30 -8.97 -8.59
CA GLU A 263 10.99 -9.38 -8.07
C GLU A 263 11.09 -9.76 -6.59
N VAL A 264 9.97 -9.60 -5.89
CA VAL A 264 9.70 -10.15 -4.57
C VAL A 264 8.64 -11.22 -4.75
N ASP A 265 9.04 -12.48 -4.60
CA ASP A 265 8.18 -13.62 -4.95
C ASP A 265 7.09 -13.87 -3.91
N LEU A 266 7.41 -13.69 -2.62
CA LEU A 266 6.50 -13.97 -1.51
C LEU A 266 6.61 -12.92 -0.42
N LEU A 267 5.47 -12.44 0.05
CA LEU A 267 5.30 -11.70 1.30
C LEU A 267 4.15 -12.32 2.10
N LEU A 268 4.43 -12.68 3.35
CA LEU A 268 3.47 -13.24 4.31
C LEU A 268 3.81 -12.70 5.70
N GLY A 269 2.96 -11.83 6.24
CA GLY A 269 3.21 -11.20 7.54
C GLY A 269 2.74 -12.02 8.71
N ASP A 270 3.45 -11.92 9.84
CA ASP A 270 3.00 -12.40 11.14
C ASP A 270 2.48 -11.22 11.97
N PRO A 271 1.16 -11.02 12.08
CA PRO A 271 0.57 -9.92 12.84
C PRO A 271 0.43 -10.22 14.35
N THR A 272 1.10 -11.24 14.88
CA THR A 272 0.93 -11.68 16.28
C THR A 272 1.15 -10.56 17.28
N LYS A 273 2.15 -9.71 17.09
CA LYS A 273 2.42 -8.56 17.97
C LYS A 273 1.28 -7.54 17.91
N ALA A 274 0.78 -7.18 16.74
CA ALA A 274 -0.36 -6.29 16.59
C ALA A 274 -1.63 -6.87 17.23
N LYS A 275 -1.88 -8.18 17.04
CA LYS A 275 -3.02 -8.88 17.67
C LYS A 275 -2.93 -8.88 19.19
N THR A 276 -1.76 -9.15 19.76
CA THR A 276 -1.61 -9.34 21.22
C THR A 276 -1.46 -8.02 21.97
N LYS A 277 -0.70 -7.05 21.43
CA LYS A 277 -0.44 -5.78 22.11
C LYS A 277 -1.48 -4.70 21.80
N LEU A 278 -1.92 -4.59 20.55
CA LEU A 278 -2.92 -3.60 20.15
C LEU A 278 -4.37 -4.13 20.25
N GLY A 279 -4.56 -5.45 20.30
CA GLY A 279 -5.89 -6.05 20.14
C GLY A 279 -6.42 -5.94 18.69
N TRP A 280 -5.56 -5.54 17.75
CA TRP A 280 -5.91 -5.37 16.35
C TRP A 280 -6.04 -6.71 15.62
N LYS A 281 -7.01 -6.81 14.71
CA LYS A 281 -7.17 -7.94 13.78
C LYS A 281 -7.82 -7.47 12.48
N PRO A 282 -7.48 -8.07 11.34
CA PRO A 282 -8.21 -7.81 10.10
C PRO A 282 -9.66 -8.29 10.24
N ARG A 283 -10.61 -7.52 9.70
CA ARG A 283 -12.06 -7.81 9.76
C ARG A 283 -12.62 -8.21 8.41
N VAL A 284 -11.98 -7.78 7.32
CA VAL A 284 -12.40 -8.04 5.94
C VAL A 284 -11.54 -9.17 5.40
N SER A 285 -12.16 -10.25 4.92
CA SER A 285 -11.49 -11.38 4.28
C SER A 285 -10.98 -11.00 2.88
N PHE A 286 -10.12 -11.85 2.31
CA PHE A 286 -9.63 -11.68 0.94
C PHE A 286 -10.77 -11.65 -0.07
N GLU A 287 -11.73 -12.57 0.06
CA GLU A 287 -12.91 -12.67 -0.82
C GLU A 287 -13.79 -11.42 -0.75
N GLU A 288 -14.07 -10.94 0.45
CA GLU A 288 -14.85 -9.72 0.68
C GLU A 288 -14.14 -8.49 0.11
N LEU A 289 -12.82 -8.40 0.27
CA LEU A 289 -12.01 -7.31 -0.29
C LEU A 289 -12.09 -7.27 -1.82
N VAL A 290 -11.91 -8.42 -2.47
CA VAL A 290 -11.99 -8.52 -3.93
C VAL A 290 -13.39 -8.16 -4.42
N ALA A 291 -14.44 -8.71 -3.79
CA ALA A 291 -15.83 -8.42 -4.14
C ALA A 291 -16.16 -6.92 -3.98
N MET A 292 -15.72 -6.29 -2.87
CA MET A 292 -15.89 -4.86 -2.61
C MET A 292 -15.25 -4.01 -3.70
N MET A 293 -14.02 -4.34 -4.11
CA MET A 293 -13.28 -3.58 -5.12
C MET A 293 -13.90 -3.73 -6.51
N VAL A 294 -14.28 -4.95 -6.89
CA VAL A 294 -14.96 -5.22 -8.18
C VAL A 294 -16.27 -4.46 -8.23
N LYS A 295 -17.13 -4.61 -7.22
CA LYS A 295 -18.43 -3.92 -7.14
C LYS A 295 -18.28 -2.42 -7.31
N SER A 296 -17.34 -1.81 -6.59
CA SER A 296 -17.10 -0.37 -6.66
C SER A 296 -16.67 0.10 -8.06
N ASP A 297 -15.80 -0.66 -8.75
CA ASP A 297 -15.34 -0.28 -10.08
C ASP A 297 -16.42 -0.49 -11.15
N LEU A 298 -17.25 -1.53 -11.03
CA LEU A 298 -18.41 -1.75 -11.91
C LEU A 298 -19.45 -0.65 -11.73
N GLU A 299 -19.80 -0.29 -10.50
CA GLU A 299 -20.72 0.81 -10.20
C GLU A 299 -20.22 2.13 -10.77
N ALA A 300 -18.93 2.47 -10.56
CA ALA A 300 -18.31 3.68 -11.10
C ALA A 300 -18.30 3.70 -12.65
N ALA A 301 -18.22 2.54 -13.28
CA ALA A 301 -18.32 2.40 -14.74
C ALA A 301 -19.76 2.38 -15.26
N GLY A 302 -20.76 2.31 -14.38
CA GLY A 302 -22.17 2.16 -14.78
C GLY A 302 -22.51 0.77 -15.35
N VAL A 303 -21.71 -0.24 -15.02
CA VAL A 303 -21.94 -1.64 -15.43
C VAL A 303 -22.83 -2.31 -14.38
N LYS A 304 -23.94 -2.87 -14.81
CA LYS A 304 -24.80 -3.72 -13.97
C LYS A 304 -24.53 -5.17 -14.33
N LEU A 305 -24.37 -6.00 -13.32
CA LEU A 305 -24.39 -7.46 -13.49
C LEU A 305 -25.85 -7.90 -13.42
N ASP A 306 -26.24 -8.73 -14.36
CA ASP A 306 -27.59 -9.33 -14.43
C ASP A 306 -27.80 -10.36 -13.30
#